data_c535ff07ed0a1700499934d8c4593162
#
_entry.id   c535ff07ed0a1700499934d8c4593162
#
_cell.length_a   1.000
_cell.length_b   1.000
_cell.length_c   1.000
_cell.angle_alpha   90.00
_cell.angle_beta   90.00
_cell.angle_gamma   90.00
#
_symmetry.space_group_name_H-M   'P 1'
#
loop_
_entity.id
_entity.type
_entity.pdbx_description
1 polymer ?
#
loop_
_entity_poly.entity_id
_entity_poly.type
_entity_poly.pdbx_seq_one_letter_code
_entity_poly.pdbx_strand_id
1 'polypeptide(L)'
;MTKEQYVLQNKDLRTRIENMRIARQMSEDSLKLQLQELALKLRSKDEQIQMLQSYIASREEAYQCVVTENTDLEKKCTVLSEKCESFSDAVNMLTARINKDSRNSSKPPSTDGLKKVIHNSRKPSDRKPGGQPGHPGQGLSLSGKLMELIEAGMTEVEVVEHGDTKGEYISKYEVDIQTKAVVKEHRFYKGALIPSELQNPVNYGPNIKAVCVDLSMEGLVAAKRVSEFIEAISGGVVKPSKATVLAFQDEISSLLDEELETIRKTVLDAPVLCVDETPIKSTQRPMDDNKTLEEAKGKSFNLCVRTYSTVDAVLLTVNAHKDIAGIMADYVIPLFTRAMMHDHDKKYYKFLLCKQGECNAHIIRYLIGLYELTKHGWPTKMVELLLEMLEHKENDIANQLTSMDAQALSNYSDRYDDILTLGKTEAQTLSEKSSIRKDEFNLLSRLEKYKENHLLFVYDYIVPFTNNEAERSFRWIKTQQKVSGCHRSYHGAEVSVRIMSFILTLRKRGIPIFEGIKHLLAHQPILAKN
;
A
#
# COMPACT_ATOMS: atom_id res chain seq x y z
N MET A 1 -37.91 14.25 -141.88
CA MET A 1 -38.19 15.29 -140.81
C MET A 1 -38.12 16.66 -141.51
N THR A 2 -39.24 17.36 -141.50
CA THR A 2 -39.28 18.67 -142.13
C THR A 2 -38.50 19.74 -141.14
N LYS A 3 -38.04 20.81 -141.75
CA LYS A 3 -37.34 21.86 -141.01
C LYS A 3 -38.17 22.43 -139.83
N GLU A 4 -39.46 22.41 -139.90
CA GLU A 4 -40.43 22.83 -138.90
C GLU A 4 -40.55 21.84 -137.77
N GLN A 5 -40.51 20.53 -138.04
CA GLN A 5 -40.48 19.46 -137.00
C GLN A 5 -39.16 19.56 -136.07
N TYR A 6 -38.02 19.91 -136.69
CA TYR A 6 -36.80 20.05 -136.01
C TYR A 6 -36.81 21.27 -135.13
N VAL A 7 -37.39 22.37 -135.53
CA VAL A 7 -37.55 23.61 -134.72
C VAL A 7 -38.46 23.40 -133.51
N LEU A 8 -39.58 22.62 -133.72
CA LEU A 8 -40.51 22.31 -132.64
C LEU A 8 -39.89 21.39 -131.62
N GLN A 9 -39.17 20.39 -132.07
CA GLN A 9 -38.45 19.46 -131.19
C GLN A 9 -37.34 20.14 -130.44
N ASN A 10 -36.63 21.07 -131.03
CA ASN A 10 -35.63 21.90 -130.30
C ASN A 10 -36.26 22.85 -129.29
N LYS A 11 -37.44 23.36 -129.60
CA LYS A 11 -38.19 24.20 -128.65
C LYS A 11 -38.69 23.40 -127.46
N ASP A 12 -39.20 22.16 -127.69
CA ASP A 12 -39.62 21.24 -126.61
C ASP A 12 -38.42 20.82 -125.74
N LEU A 13 -37.27 20.47 -126.35
CA LEU A 13 -36.04 20.16 -125.59
C LEU A 13 -35.51 21.34 -124.75
N ARG A 14 -35.58 22.55 -125.28
CA ARG A 14 -35.18 23.74 -124.52
C ARG A 14 -36.10 23.96 -123.30
N THR A 15 -37.40 23.77 -123.48
CA THR A 15 -38.39 23.88 -122.42
C THR A 15 -38.16 22.78 -121.35
N ARG A 16 -37.89 21.57 -121.79
CA ARG A 16 -37.55 20.48 -120.86
C ARG A 16 -36.27 20.73 -120.08
N ILE A 17 -35.21 21.24 -120.74
CA ILE A 17 -33.98 21.63 -120.11
C ILE A 17 -34.20 22.76 -119.09
N GLU A 18 -34.99 23.74 -119.40
CA GLU A 18 -35.33 24.84 -118.54
C GLU A 18 -36.16 24.39 -117.34
N ASN A 19 -37.16 23.53 -117.55
CA ASN A 19 -37.90 22.90 -116.45
C ASN A 19 -37.03 22.05 -115.52
N MET A 20 -36.08 21.27 -116.09
CA MET A 20 -35.12 20.52 -115.31
C MET A 20 -34.17 21.44 -114.49
N ARG A 21 -33.75 22.56 -115.08
CA ARG A 21 -32.96 23.58 -114.39
C ARG A 21 -33.71 24.18 -113.18
N ILE A 22 -34.99 24.55 -113.41
CA ILE A 22 -35.88 25.05 -112.39
C ILE A 22 -36.09 24.02 -111.27
N ALA A 23 -36.41 22.76 -111.63
CA ALA A 23 -36.58 21.68 -110.68
C ALA A 23 -35.30 21.37 -109.87
N ARG A 24 -34.14 21.40 -110.54
CA ARG A 24 -32.85 21.29 -109.86
C ARG A 24 -32.59 22.42 -108.93
N GLN A 25 -32.84 23.69 -109.33
CA GLN A 25 -32.68 24.87 -108.49
C GLN A 25 -33.61 24.81 -107.29
N MET A 26 -34.90 24.43 -107.47
CA MET A 26 -35.81 24.23 -106.32
C MET A 26 -35.39 23.14 -105.38
N SER A 27 -34.81 22.03 -105.88
CA SER A 27 -34.23 20.96 -105.04
C SER A 27 -33.01 21.40 -104.32
N GLU A 28 -32.08 22.15 -104.94
CA GLU A 28 -30.90 22.74 -104.31
C GLU A 28 -31.29 23.76 -103.23
N ASP A 29 -32.29 24.59 -103.47
CA ASP A 29 -32.77 25.56 -102.49
C ASP A 29 -33.46 24.90 -101.28
N SER A 30 -34.26 23.81 -101.57
CA SER A 30 -34.84 22.99 -100.47
C SER A 30 -33.80 22.29 -99.61
N LEU A 31 -32.74 21.75 -100.28
CA LEU A 31 -31.61 21.15 -99.56
C LEU A 31 -30.83 22.18 -98.72
N LYS A 32 -30.63 23.39 -99.27
CA LYS A 32 -30.00 24.49 -98.49
C LYS A 32 -30.82 24.84 -97.27
N LEU A 33 -32.16 24.91 -97.39
CA LEU A 33 -33.06 25.22 -96.27
C LEU A 33 -32.99 24.13 -95.18
N GLN A 34 -32.98 22.85 -95.59
CA GLN A 34 -32.86 21.74 -94.67
C GLN A 34 -31.50 21.73 -93.97
N LEU A 35 -30.42 22.02 -94.70
CA LEU A 35 -29.08 22.20 -94.09
C LEU A 35 -29.04 23.31 -93.09
N GLN A 36 -29.67 24.45 -93.39
CA GLN A 36 -29.73 25.60 -92.40
C GLN A 36 -30.53 25.22 -91.16
N GLU A 37 -31.68 24.48 -91.36
CA GLU A 37 -32.46 24.03 -90.20
C GLU A 37 -31.70 23.02 -89.33
N LEU A 38 -30.97 22.07 -89.95
CA LEU A 38 -30.09 21.12 -89.24
C LEU A 38 -28.94 21.82 -88.51
N ALA A 39 -28.31 22.81 -89.14
CA ALA A 39 -27.26 23.62 -88.51
C ALA A 39 -27.76 24.38 -87.27
N LEU A 40 -28.98 24.94 -87.32
CA LEU A 40 -29.62 25.59 -86.19
C LEU A 40 -29.91 24.58 -85.03
N LYS A 41 -30.44 23.38 -85.41
CA LYS A 41 -30.67 22.32 -84.42
C LYS A 41 -29.40 21.82 -83.81
N LEU A 42 -28.29 21.67 -84.57
CA LEU A 42 -27.00 21.32 -84.07
C LEU A 42 -26.45 22.35 -83.08
N ARG A 43 -26.53 23.62 -83.45
CA ARG A 43 -26.08 24.74 -82.57
C ARG A 43 -26.86 24.80 -81.25
N SER A 44 -28.19 24.60 -81.27
CA SER A 44 -29.05 24.53 -80.12
C SER A 44 -28.65 23.30 -79.20
N LYS A 45 -28.26 22.18 -79.81
CA LYS A 45 -27.81 21.02 -79.10
C LYS A 45 -26.41 21.26 -78.46
N ASP A 46 -25.48 21.91 -79.14
CA ASP A 46 -24.17 22.26 -78.62
C ASP A 46 -24.30 23.22 -77.41
N GLU A 47 -25.21 24.21 -77.51
CA GLU A 47 -25.52 25.07 -76.40
C GLU A 47 -26.07 24.30 -75.17
N GLN A 48 -26.98 23.33 -75.41
CA GLN A 48 -27.49 22.44 -74.36
C GLN A 48 -26.38 21.57 -73.74
N ILE A 49 -25.46 21.03 -74.54
CA ILE A 49 -24.34 20.26 -74.10
C ILE A 49 -23.39 21.12 -73.19
N GLN A 50 -23.09 22.34 -73.63
CA GLN A 50 -22.27 23.23 -72.88
C GLN A 50 -22.90 23.61 -71.49
N MET A 51 -24.23 23.86 -71.50
CA MET A 51 -24.96 24.09 -70.24
C MET A 51 -24.89 22.88 -69.29
N LEU A 52 -25.09 21.66 -69.79
CA LEU A 52 -25.03 20.44 -69.04
C LEU A 52 -23.60 20.18 -68.50
N GLN A 53 -22.59 20.43 -69.33
CA GLN A 53 -21.20 20.31 -68.93
C GLN A 53 -20.85 21.26 -67.80
N SER A 54 -21.26 22.53 -67.88
CA SER A 54 -21.05 23.53 -66.83
C SER A 54 -21.80 23.15 -65.54
N TYR A 55 -23.02 22.59 -65.65
CA TYR A 55 -23.78 22.10 -64.50
C TYR A 55 -23.09 20.90 -63.81
N ILE A 56 -22.59 19.95 -64.61
CA ILE A 56 -21.85 18.79 -64.10
C ILE A 56 -20.58 19.26 -63.36
N ALA A 57 -19.79 20.15 -63.97
CA ALA A 57 -18.60 20.69 -63.35
C ALA A 57 -18.89 21.36 -62.01
N SER A 58 -19.93 22.19 -61.95
CA SER A 58 -20.36 22.82 -60.69
C SER A 58 -20.81 21.83 -59.62
N ARG A 59 -21.50 20.76 -60.05
CA ARG A 59 -21.89 19.66 -59.12
C ARG A 59 -20.72 18.84 -58.65
N GLU A 60 -19.73 18.61 -59.52
CA GLU A 60 -18.50 17.90 -59.19
C GLU A 60 -17.66 18.67 -58.16
N GLU A 61 -17.52 20.00 -58.34
CA GLU A 61 -16.87 20.86 -57.35
C GLU A 61 -17.59 20.84 -55.98
N ALA A 62 -18.93 20.94 -55.97
CA ALA A 62 -19.72 20.85 -54.74
C ALA A 62 -19.58 19.49 -54.07
N TYR A 63 -19.56 18.40 -54.84
CA TYR A 63 -19.32 17.05 -54.30
C TYR A 63 -17.94 16.90 -53.68
N GLN A 64 -16.89 17.39 -54.34
CA GLN A 64 -15.50 17.36 -53.79
C GLN A 64 -15.39 18.17 -52.50
N CYS A 65 -16.08 19.29 -52.41
CA CYS A 65 -16.15 20.09 -51.19
C CYS A 65 -16.76 19.26 -50.04
N VAL A 66 -17.91 18.62 -50.25
CA VAL A 66 -18.58 17.77 -49.25
C VAL A 66 -17.70 16.57 -48.84
N VAL A 67 -17.04 15.93 -49.80
CA VAL A 67 -16.12 14.82 -49.51
C VAL A 67 -14.94 15.29 -48.61
N THR A 68 -14.39 16.46 -48.91
CA THR A 68 -13.29 17.05 -48.10
C THR A 68 -13.77 17.39 -46.68
N GLU A 69 -14.95 18.02 -46.56
CA GLU A 69 -15.55 18.32 -45.25
C GLU A 69 -15.82 17.05 -44.43
N ASN A 70 -16.37 16.00 -45.04
CA ASN A 70 -16.62 14.71 -44.39
C ASN A 70 -15.31 14.09 -43.89
N THR A 71 -14.26 14.10 -44.71
CA THR A 71 -12.94 13.57 -44.31
C THR A 71 -12.36 14.34 -43.13
N ASP A 72 -12.52 15.65 -43.10
CA ASP A 72 -12.09 16.48 -41.97
C ASP A 72 -12.93 16.25 -40.70
N LEU A 73 -14.25 16.05 -40.87
CA LEU A 73 -15.13 15.67 -39.77
C LEU A 73 -14.75 14.32 -39.17
N GLU A 74 -14.48 13.31 -40.00
CA GLU A 74 -14.01 12.00 -39.54
C GLU A 74 -12.72 12.09 -38.73
N LYS A 75 -11.73 12.87 -39.22
CA LYS A 75 -10.52 13.13 -38.47
C LYS A 75 -10.78 13.81 -37.13
N LYS A 76 -11.67 14.81 -37.10
CA LYS A 76 -12.07 15.49 -35.86
C LYS A 76 -12.77 14.54 -34.89
N CYS A 77 -13.67 13.69 -35.39
CA CYS A 77 -14.34 12.66 -34.58
C CYS A 77 -13.33 11.68 -33.95
N THR A 78 -12.35 11.21 -34.72
CA THR A 78 -11.30 10.32 -34.22
C THR A 78 -10.48 11.00 -33.10
N VAL A 79 -10.04 12.24 -33.30
CA VAL A 79 -9.30 12.99 -32.28
C VAL A 79 -10.15 13.25 -31.02
N LEU A 80 -11.43 13.56 -31.19
CA LEU A 80 -12.34 13.76 -30.06
C LEU A 80 -12.58 12.46 -29.29
N SER A 81 -12.74 11.33 -30.00
CA SER A 81 -12.86 10.01 -29.36
C SER A 81 -11.64 9.67 -28.52
N GLU A 82 -10.42 9.85 -29.07
CA GLU A 82 -9.17 9.66 -28.31
C GLU A 82 -9.08 10.55 -27.07
N LYS A 83 -9.52 11.81 -27.19
CA LYS A 83 -9.56 12.71 -26.03
C LYS A 83 -10.58 12.28 -24.99
N CYS A 84 -11.77 11.82 -25.40
CA CYS A 84 -12.78 11.32 -24.47
C CYS A 84 -12.29 10.09 -23.72
N GLU A 85 -11.61 9.15 -24.38
CA GLU A 85 -10.98 8.00 -23.71
C GLU A 85 -9.93 8.45 -22.69
N SER A 86 -9.04 9.38 -23.09
CA SER A 86 -8.02 9.92 -22.19
C SER A 86 -8.63 10.64 -20.98
N PHE A 87 -9.70 11.41 -21.16
CA PHE A 87 -10.41 12.05 -20.04
C PHE A 87 -11.13 11.03 -19.16
N SER A 88 -11.74 10.00 -19.74
CA SER A 88 -12.36 8.91 -18.99
C SER A 88 -11.35 8.21 -18.09
N ASP A 89 -10.17 7.87 -18.62
CA ASP A 89 -9.08 7.28 -17.86
C ASP A 89 -8.60 8.21 -16.73
N ALA A 90 -8.44 9.51 -17.02
CA ALA A 90 -8.04 10.49 -16.03
C ALA A 90 -9.08 10.62 -14.90
N VAL A 91 -10.36 10.63 -15.22
CA VAL A 91 -11.46 10.66 -14.23
C VAL A 91 -11.46 9.39 -13.39
N ASN A 92 -11.31 8.21 -14.00
CA ASN A 92 -11.23 6.94 -13.31
C ASN A 92 -10.03 6.90 -12.36
N MET A 93 -8.85 7.36 -12.81
CA MET A 93 -7.65 7.47 -11.98
C MET A 93 -7.82 8.44 -10.81
N LEU A 94 -8.43 9.61 -11.04
CA LEU A 94 -8.70 10.59 -9.98
C LEU A 94 -9.71 10.05 -8.97
N THR A 95 -10.77 9.42 -9.44
CA THR A 95 -11.79 8.77 -8.60
C THR A 95 -11.16 7.67 -7.76
N ALA A 96 -10.33 6.82 -8.35
CA ALA A 96 -9.56 5.82 -7.62
C ALA A 96 -8.64 6.44 -6.57
N ARG A 97 -7.97 7.55 -6.91
CA ARG A 97 -7.07 8.25 -5.99
C ARG A 97 -7.82 8.83 -4.79
N ILE A 98 -9.02 9.36 -5.00
CA ILE A 98 -9.91 9.88 -3.96
C ILE A 98 -10.43 8.72 -3.10
N ASN A 99 -10.81 7.61 -3.70
CA ASN A 99 -11.35 6.43 -3.03
C ASN A 99 -10.29 5.49 -2.44
N LYS A 100 -8.99 5.82 -2.57
CA LYS A 100 -7.92 5.03 -1.95
C LYS A 100 -8.02 5.05 -0.44
N ASP A 101 -8.24 3.86 0.12
CA ASP A 101 -8.26 3.60 1.57
C ASP A 101 -7.35 2.41 1.94
N SER A 102 -7.42 1.97 3.19
CA SER A 102 -6.60 0.84 3.66
C SER A 102 -7.03 -0.53 3.11
N ARG A 103 -8.19 -0.64 2.44
CA ARG A 103 -8.69 -1.90 1.86
C ARG A 103 -8.13 -2.14 0.47
N ASN A 104 -7.96 -1.06 -0.29
CA ASN A 104 -7.60 -1.11 -1.72
C ASN A 104 -6.22 -0.48 -2.01
N SER A 105 -5.44 -0.19 -0.98
CA SER A 105 -4.10 0.39 -1.11
C SER A 105 -3.24 0.08 0.13
N SER A 106 -1.94 0.39 0.07
CA SER A 106 -1.01 0.30 1.20
C SER A 106 -1.17 1.42 2.24
N LYS A 107 -2.23 2.24 2.16
CA LYS A 107 -2.47 3.27 3.17
C LYS A 107 -2.82 2.63 4.52
N PRO A 108 -2.25 3.11 5.63
CA PRO A 108 -2.60 2.58 6.95
C PRO A 108 -4.06 2.94 7.31
N PRO A 109 -4.78 2.06 8.06
CA PRO A 109 -6.18 2.32 8.47
C PRO A 109 -6.41 3.66 9.16
N SER A 110 -5.38 4.20 9.80
CA SER A 110 -5.44 5.52 10.45
C SER A 110 -5.65 6.70 9.48
N THR A 111 -5.52 6.50 8.18
CA THR A 111 -5.77 7.52 7.15
C THR A 111 -7.20 7.48 6.59
N ASP A 112 -7.99 6.47 6.96
CA ASP A 112 -9.34 6.27 6.40
C ASP A 112 -10.40 7.20 7.01
N GLY A 113 -10.08 7.93 8.09
CA GLY A 113 -11.00 8.81 8.79
C GLY A 113 -12.08 8.05 9.60
N LEU A 114 -13.03 8.79 10.18
CA LEU A 114 -14.03 8.24 11.11
C LEU A 114 -15.21 7.51 10.43
N LYS A 115 -15.34 7.58 9.12
CA LYS A 115 -16.55 7.13 8.39
C LYS A 115 -16.44 5.75 7.74
N LYS A 116 -15.30 5.03 7.86
CA LYS A 116 -15.11 3.78 7.13
C LYS A 116 -15.18 2.56 8.02
N VAL A 117 -16.04 1.63 7.63
CA VAL A 117 -16.08 0.29 8.18
C VAL A 117 -14.85 -0.46 7.63
N ILE A 118 -13.92 -0.81 8.50
CA ILE A 118 -12.77 -1.65 8.16
C ILE A 118 -13.29 -3.08 8.02
N HIS A 119 -13.40 -3.57 6.81
CA HIS A 119 -13.62 -4.99 6.58
C HIS A 119 -12.29 -5.71 6.85
N ASN A 120 -12.22 -6.41 7.98
CA ASN A 120 -11.16 -7.38 8.20
C ASN A 120 -11.29 -8.48 7.13
N SER A 121 -10.17 -9.13 6.76
CA SER A 121 -10.14 -10.33 5.90
C SER A 121 -10.86 -11.54 6.53
N ARG A 122 -11.54 -11.36 7.65
CA ARG A 122 -12.40 -12.36 8.30
C ARG A 122 -13.74 -12.43 7.58
N LYS A 123 -14.22 -13.65 7.34
CA LYS A 123 -15.59 -13.87 6.85
C LYS A 123 -16.58 -13.10 7.76
N PRO A 124 -17.60 -12.42 7.19
CA PRO A 124 -18.65 -11.82 8.00
C PRO A 124 -19.24 -12.90 8.91
N SER A 125 -19.20 -12.68 10.20
CA SER A 125 -19.90 -13.56 11.14
C SER A 125 -21.23 -12.91 11.47
N ASP A 126 -22.29 -13.71 11.63
CA ASP A 126 -23.62 -13.25 12.08
C ASP A 126 -23.61 -12.76 13.54
N ARG A 127 -22.43 -12.74 14.16
CA ARG A 127 -22.22 -12.31 15.54
C ARG A 127 -22.24 -10.78 15.63
N LYS A 128 -23.04 -10.24 16.54
CA LYS A 128 -23.07 -8.78 16.82
C LYS A 128 -21.71 -8.31 17.36
N PRO A 129 -21.29 -7.06 17.04
CA PRO A 129 -20.11 -6.48 17.67
C PRO A 129 -20.27 -6.42 19.19
N GLY A 130 -19.23 -6.83 19.94
CA GLY A 130 -19.21 -6.84 21.40
C GLY A 130 -19.18 -8.24 22.00
N GLY A 131 -19.28 -8.33 23.31
CA GLY A 131 -19.31 -9.61 24.04
C GLY A 131 -20.53 -10.43 23.63
N GLN A 132 -20.32 -11.69 23.27
CA GLN A 132 -21.41 -12.62 22.94
C GLN A 132 -22.10 -13.11 24.22
N PRO A 133 -23.38 -13.53 24.17
CA PRO A 133 -24.03 -14.17 25.31
C PRO A 133 -23.19 -15.34 25.83
N GLY A 134 -22.88 -15.35 27.13
CA GLY A 134 -22.02 -16.36 27.76
C GLY A 134 -20.50 -16.07 27.67
N HIS A 135 -20.08 -14.96 27.05
CA HIS A 135 -18.68 -14.54 27.11
C HIS A 135 -18.36 -14.04 28.53
N PRO A 136 -17.46 -14.69 29.27
CA PRO A 136 -17.03 -14.18 30.57
C PRO A 136 -16.38 -12.82 30.36
N GLY A 137 -16.85 -11.79 31.05
CA GLY A 137 -16.25 -10.47 31.02
C GLY A 137 -14.75 -10.56 31.39
N GLN A 138 -13.90 -9.76 30.76
CA GLN A 138 -12.48 -9.68 31.11
C GLN A 138 -12.24 -8.76 32.33
N GLY A 139 -13.19 -8.68 33.27
CA GLY A 139 -13.02 -8.00 34.52
C GLY A 139 -12.16 -8.78 35.52
N LEU A 140 -11.70 -8.13 36.58
CA LEU A 140 -11.07 -8.82 37.71
C LEU A 140 -12.02 -9.91 38.22
N SER A 141 -11.60 -11.18 38.14
CA SER A 141 -12.34 -12.31 38.67
C SER A 141 -11.53 -12.96 39.80
N LEU A 142 -12.24 -13.44 40.82
CA LEU A 142 -11.64 -14.17 41.93
C LEU A 142 -10.98 -15.50 41.51
N SER A 143 -11.43 -16.09 40.42
CA SER A 143 -10.94 -17.37 39.88
C SER A 143 -9.68 -17.24 39.02
N GLY A 144 -9.05 -16.07 38.98
CA GLY A 144 -7.88 -15.81 38.14
C GLY A 144 -6.63 -15.42 38.92
N LYS A 145 -5.77 -14.73 38.25
CA LYS A 145 -4.43 -14.30 38.70
C LYS A 145 -4.42 -13.63 40.10
N LEU A 146 -5.52 -13.02 40.54
CA LEU A 146 -5.58 -12.38 41.87
C LEU A 146 -5.43 -13.42 43.00
N MET A 147 -6.17 -14.54 42.94
CA MET A 147 -6.04 -15.59 43.98
C MET A 147 -4.67 -16.24 43.95
N GLU A 148 -4.11 -16.51 42.78
CA GLU A 148 -2.72 -17.01 42.64
C GLU A 148 -1.70 -16.08 43.31
N LEU A 149 -1.85 -14.75 43.12
CA LEU A 149 -0.96 -13.76 43.71
C LEU A 149 -1.11 -13.66 45.25
N ILE A 150 -2.33 -13.80 45.75
CA ILE A 150 -2.64 -13.84 47.19
C ILE A 150 -2.04 -15.12 47.82
N GLU A 151 -2.29 -16.29 47.22
CA GLU A 151 -1.79 -17.58 47.66
C GLU A 151 -0.26 -17.65 47.63
N ALA A 152 0.36 -17.04 46.62
CA ALA A 152 1.81 -16.94 46.50
C ALA A 152 2.45 -15.92 47.48
N GLY A 153 1.66 -15.19 48.24
CA GLY A 153 2.14 -14.13 49.15
C GLY A 153 2.75 -12.91 48.43
N MET A 154 2.40 -12.74 47.13
CA MET A 154 2.91 -11.65 46.30
C MET A 154 2.09 -10.34 46.47
N THR A 155 0.95 -10.40 47.17
CA THR A 155 0.09 -9.26 47.47
C THR A 155 -0.26 -9.28 48.93
N GLU A 156 -0.09 -8.15 49.62
CA GLU A 156 -0.55 -7.99 51.01
C GLU A 156 -2.08 -7.98 51.02
N VAL A 157 -2.66 -8.76 51.91
CA VAL A 157 -4.12 -8.82 52.11
C VAL A 157 -4.43 -8.26 53.49
N GLU A 158 -5.14 -7.14 53.51
CA GLU A 158 -5.74 -6.57 54.70
C GLU A 158 -7.15 -7.14 54.87
N VAL A 159 -7.42 -7.81 56.00
CA VAL A 159 -8.75 -8.35 56.30
C VAL A 159 -9.52 -7.31 57.12
N VAL A 160 -10.64 -6.81 56.51
CA VAL A 160 -11.55 -5.88 57.18
C VAL A 160 -12.82 -6.65 57.55
N GLU A 161 -13.06 -6.85 58.82
CA GLU A 161 -14.23 -7.58 59.34
C GLU A 161 -15.43 -6.64 59.54
N HIS A 162 -16.61 -7.08 59.10
CA HIS A 162 -17.86 -6.33 59.21
C HIS A 162 -18.90 -7.21 59.91
N GLY A 163 -19.54 -6.71 60.98
CA GLY A 163 -20.62 -7.38 61.70
C GLY A 163 -20.15 -8.34 62.78
N ASP A 164 -20.96 -9.35 63.15
CA ASP A 164 -20.61 -10.34 64.17
C ASP A 164 -19.67 -11.40 63.58
N THR A 165 -18.45 -11.47 64.13
CA THR A 165 -17.36 -12.34 63.63
C THR A 165 -17.54 -13.82 63.97
N LYS A 166 -18.63 -14.22 64.62
CA LYS A 166 -18.89 -15.60 65.03
C LYS A 166 -19.65 -16.48 64.05
N GLY A 167 -20.00 -15.94 62.88
CA GLY A 167 -20.81 -16.64 61.90
C GLY A 167 -20.08 -16.97 60.59
N GLU A 168 -20.82 -17.56 59.62
CA GLU A 168 -20.35 -17.73 58.26
C GLU A 168 -20.20 -16.38 57.58
N TYR A 169 -19.16 -16.20 56.77
CA TYR A 169 -18.88 -14.95 56.07
C TYR A 169 -18.78 -15.15 54.54
N ILE A 170 -19.03 -14.07 53.79
CA ILE A 170 -18.84 -13.99 52.35
C ILE A 170 -17.72 -12.96 52.12
N SER A 171 -16.66 -13.37 51.45
CA SER A 171 -15.59 -12.47 51.09
C SER A 171 -15.92 -11.63 49.85
N LYS A 172 -15.66 -10.33 49.95
CA LYS A 172 -15.63 -9.38 48.85
C LYS A 172 -14.28 -8.75 48.82
N TYR A 173 -13.69 -8.55 47.63
CA TYR A 173 -12.34 -8.06 47.52
C TYR A 173 -12.36 -6.69 46.83
N GLU A 174 -11.69 -5.72 47.42
CA GLU A 174 -11.35 -4.42 46.89
C GLU A 174 -9.84 -4.43 46.57
N VAL A 175 -9.44 -4.07 45.35
CA VAL A 175 -8.06 -4.05 44.92
C VAL A 175 -7.68 -2.62 44.61
N ASP A 176 -6.67 -2.09 45.30
CA ASP A 176 -6.18 -0.71 45.16
C ASP A 176 -4.65 -0.69 45.03
N ILE A 177 -4.11 0.44 44.59
CA ILE A 177 -2.67 0.71 44.50
C ILE A 177 -2.33 1.85 45.45
N GLN A 178 -1.55 1.55 46.49
CA GLN A 178 -1.03 2.57 47.39
C GLN A 178 0.35 3.05 46.92
N THR A 179 0.53 4.35 46.80
CA THR A 179 1.81 4.97 46.40
C THR A 179 2.37 5.78 47.57
N LYS A 180 3.64 5.53 47.87
CA LYS A 180 4.38 6.36 48.85
C LYS A 180 5.82 6.59 48.38
N ALA A 181 6.37 7.79 48.64
CA ALA A 181 7.78 8.04 48.44
C ALA A 181 8.60 7.32 49.52
N VAL A 182 9.64 6.62 49.12
CA VAL A 182 10.59 5.94 50.04
C VAL A 182 11.96 6.59 49.88
N VAL A 183 12.52 7.07 50.98
CA VAL A 183 13.87 7.65 51.05
C VAL A 183 14.78 6.67 51.74
N LYS A 184 15.89 6.31 51.09
CA LYS A 184 16.98 5.52 51.71
C LYS A 184 18.14 6.46 51.99
N GLU A 185 18.59 6.57 53.25
CA GLU A 185 19.80 7.27 53.63
C GLU A 185 20.98 6.31 53.56
N HIS A 186 21.96 6.60 52.69
CA HIS A 186 23.21 5.86 52.61
C HIS A 186 24.29 6.63 53.33
N ARG A 187 24.86 6.04 54.41
CA ARG A 187 25.91 6.64 55.22
C ARG A 187 27.25 6.02 54.86
N PHE A 188 28.14 6.80 54.26
CA PHE A 188 29.50 6.38 53.93
C PHE A 188 30.46 6.90 54.97
N TYR A 189 31.07 6.01 55.77
CA TYR A 189 32.05 6.35 56.72
C TYR A 189 33.42 6.54 56.05
N LYS A 190 34.40 7.19 56.82
CA LYS A 190 35.72 7.51 56.30
C LYS A 190 36.39 6.26 55.69
N GLY A 191 36.81 6.33 54.45
CA GLY A 191 37.44 5.22 53.69
C GLY A 191 36.50 4.30 52.93
N ALA A 192 35.18 4.45 53.07
CA ALA A 192 34.23 3.71 52.23
C ALA A 192 34.20 4.26 50.82
N LEU A 193 34.16 3.37 49.82
CA LEU A 193 33.96 3.73 48.40
C LEU A 193 32.48 4.08 48.16
N ILE A 194 32.23 5.23 47.55
CA ILE A 194 30.88 5.64 47.12
C ILE A 194 30.66 5.03 45.75
N PRO A 195 29.62 4.19 45.56
CA PRO A 195 29.27 3.64 44.27
C PRO A 195 28.96 4.75 43.24
N SER A 196 29.20 4.46 41.94
CA SER A 196 28.98 5.41 40.86
C SER A 196 27.55 5.93 40.79
N GLU A 197 26.58 5.10 41.17
CA GLU A 197 25.14 5.40 41.18
C GLU A 197 24.73 6.37 42.30
N LEU A 198 25.59 6.56 43.32
CA LEU A 198 25.31 7.37 44.50
C LEU A 198 26.23 8.60 44.62
N GLN A 199 26.84 9.07 43.56
CA GLN A 199 27.76 10.21 43.55
C GLN A 199 27.08 11.55 43.85
N ASN A 200 25.82 11.70 43.54
CA ASN A 200 25.07 12.92 43.84
C ASN A 200 24.49 12.88 45.27
N PRO A 201 24.28 14.02 45.90
CA PRO A 201 23.63 14.07 47.20
C PRO A 201 22.22 13.49 47.22
N VAL A 202 21.50 13.57 46.10
CA VAL A 202 20.18 12.97 45.91
C VAL A 202 20.17 12.22 44.57
N ASN A 203 19.84 10.94 44.64
CA ASN A 203 19.77 10.05 43.47
C ASN A 203 18.35 9.46 43.35
N TYR A 204 17.93 9.18 42.14
CA TYR A 204 16.64 8.55 41.90
C TYR A 204 16.77 7.02 41.86
N GLY A 205 15.89 6.34 42.59
CA GLY A 205 15.89 4.88 42.67
C GLY A 205 15.33 4.22 41.37
N PRO A 206 15.54 2.90 41.21
CA PRO A 206 15.19 2.17 40.02
C PRO A 206 13.68 2.22 39.67
N ASN A 207 12.80 2.25 40.67
CA ASN A 207 11.36 2.32 40.45
C ASN A 207 10.93 3.62 39.75
N ILE A 208 11.50 4.77 40.18
CA ILE A 208 11.19 6.06 39.54
C ILE A 208 11.70 6.08 38.09
N LYS A 209 12.94 5.59 37.87
CA LYS A 209 13.53 5.50 36.54
C LYS A 209 12.67 4.61 35.61
N ALA A 210 12.28 3.43 36.11
CA ALA A 210 11.48 2.48 35.35
C ALA A 210 10.10 3.08 34.98
N VAL A 211 9.37 3.70 35.91
CA VAL A 211 8.08 4.35 35.62
C VAL A 211 8.25 5.51 34.63
N CYS A 212 9.28 6.35 34.77
CA CYS A 212 9.54 7.46 33.88
C CYS A 212 9.79 6.98 32.45
N VAL A 213 10.57 5.91 32.26
CA VAL A 213 10.89 5.37 30.94
C VAL A 213 9.67 4.64 30.34
N ASP A 214 8.96 3.82 31.11
CA ASP A 214 7.75 3.15 30.66
C ASP A 214 6.68 4.15 30.19
N LEU A 215 6.35 5.14 31.02
CA LEU A 215 5.39 6.19 30.64
C LEU A 215 5.83 7.00 29.40
N SER A 216 7.11 7.33 29.28
CA SER A 216 7.58 8.16 28.18
C SER A 216 7.76 7.38 26.88
N MET A 217 8.17 6.13 26.94
CA MET A 217 8.46 5.29 25.76
C MET A 217 7.25 4.50 25.32
N GLU A 218 6.65 3.72 26.19
CA GLU A 218 5.47 2.90 25.88
C GLU A 218 4.18 3.73 25.93
N GLY A 219 3.99 4.51 27.00
CA GLY A 219 2.83 5.38 27.18
C GLY A 219 2.84 6.62 26.29
N LEU A 220 3.96 6.95 25.63
CA LEU A 220 4.14 8.15 24.79
C LEU A 220 3.78 9.45 25.52
N VAL A 221 3.96 9.49 26.83
CA VAL A 221 3.70 10.66 27.67
C VAL A 221 4.87 11.63 27.55
N ALA A 222 4.60 12.89 27.25
CA ALA A 222 5.64 13.90 27.14
C ALA A 222 6.41 14.06 28.48
N ALA A 223 7.74 14.21 28.42
CA ALA A 223 8.63 14.26 29.61
C ALA A 223 8.17 15.25 30.69
N LYS A 224 7.56 16.39 30.31
CA LYS A 224 6.95 17.31 31.26
C LYS A 224 5.80 16.68 32.06
N ARG A 225 4.91 15.97 31.35
CA ARG A 225 3.75 15.32 31.98
C ARG A 225 4.16 14.11 32.83
N VAL A 226 5.23 13.41 32.43
CA VAL A 226 5.84 12.35 33.25
C VAL A 226 6.33 12.95 34.56
N SER A 227 7.04 14.08 34.53
CA SER A 227 7.50 14.80 35.74
C SER A 227 6.33 15.20 36.66
N GLU A 228 5.26 15.78 36.09
CA GLU A 228 4.05 16.18 36.80
C GLU A 228 3.32 14.97 37.42
N PHE A 229 3.26 13.86 36.68
CA PHE A 229 2.69 12.61 37.20
C PHE A 229 3.46 12.05 38.41
N ILE A 230 4.79 11.98 38.31
CA ILE A 230 5.63 11.51 39.41
C ILE A 230 5.48 12.43 40.65
N GLU A 231 5.43 13.76 40.44
CA GLU A 231 5.16 14.71 41.51
C GLU A 231 3.82 14.42 42.22
N ALA A 232 2.77 14.22 41.42
CA ALA A 232 1.42 13.95 41.95
C ALA A 232 1.36 12.65 42.75
N ILE A 233 1.88 11.53 42.22
CA ILE A 233 1.80 10.22 42.92
C ILE A 233 2.75 10.11 44.12
N SER A 234 3.78 10.97 44.19
CA SER A 234 4.69 11.03 45.32
C SER A 234 4.25 12.00 46.42
N GLY A 235 3.09 12.62 46.33
CA GLY A 235 2.64 13.64 47.27
C GLY A 235 3.49 14.92 47.26
N GLY A 236 4.08 15.25 46.11
CA GLY A 236 4.94 16.44 45.94
C GLY A 236 6.41 16.25 46.35
N VAL A 237 6.78 15.06 46.81
CA VAL A 237 8.15 14.79 47.33
C VAL A 237 9.16 14.69 46.17
N VAL A 238 8.77 14.13 45.01
CA VAL A 238 9.69 13.81 43.91
C VAL A 238 9.23 14.49 42.61
N LYS A 239 10.10 15.33 42.04
CA LYS A 239 9.82 16.01 40.77
C LYS A 239 11.07 15.98 39.87
N PRO A 240 11.27 14.92 39.07
CA PRO A 240 12.39 14.88 38.14
C PRO A 240 12.20 15.94 37.06
N SER A 241 13.27 16.65 36.67
CA SER A 241 13.21 17.60 35.56
C SER A 241 12.97 16.87 34.21
N LYS A 242 12.55 17.61 33.17
CA LYS A 242 12.47 17.05 31.81
C LYS A 242 13.80 16.44 31.35
N ALA A 243 14.91 17.14 31.63
CA ALA A 243 16.27 16.67 31.32
C ALA A 243 16.58 15.37 32.07
N THR A 244 16.16 15.27 33.32
CA THR A 244 16.33 14.06 34.15
C THR A 244 15.55 12.87 33.56
N VAL A 245 14.30 13.08 33.09
CA VAL A 245 13.52 12.02 32.44
C VAL A 245 14.21 11.53 31.17
N LEU A 246 14.79 12.42 30.37
CA LEU A 246 15.57 12.06 29.19
C LEU A 246 16.87 11.35 29.54
N ALA A 247 17.57 11.81 30.60
CA ALA A 247 18.77 11.14 31.09
C ALA A 247 18.49 9.70 31.57
N PHE A 248 17.31 9.41 32.10
CA PHE A 248 16.91 8.02 32.42
C PHE A 248 16.75 7.16 31.16
N GLN A 249 16.27 7.73 30.07
CA GLN A 249 16.21 7.01 28.80
C GLN A 249 17.62 6.71 28.28
N ASP A 250 18.53 7.69 28.33
CA ASP A 250 19.92 7.51 27.92
C ASP A 250 20.63 6.44 28.79
N GLU A 251 20.44 6.47 30.10
CA GLU A 251 20.97 5.47 31.04
C GLU A 251 20.45 4.07 30.69
N ILE A 252 19.15 3.89 30.58
CA ILE A 252 18.54 2.61 30.19
C ILE A 252 19.08 2.13 28.83
N SER A 253 19.14 3.02 27.83
CA SER A 253 19.67 2.69 26.51
C SER A 253 21.13 2.20 26.59
N SER A 254 21.97 2.81 27.42
CA SER A 254 23.36 2.40 27.56
C SER A 254 23.55 1.03 28.21
N LEU A 255 22.58 0.58 29.01
CA LEU A 255 22.59 -0.74 29.65
C LEU A 255 22.08 -1.87 28.76
N LEU A 256 21.54 -1.57 27.57
CA LEU A 256 20.87 -2.54 26.72
C LEU A 256 21.80 -3.35 25.81
N ASP A 257 23.11 -3.15 25.80
CA ASP A 257 23.99 -3.77 24.81
C ASP A 257 23.91 -5.30 24.83
N GLU A 258 23.96 -5.94 25.99
CA GLU A 258 23.87 -7.40 26.11
C GLU A 258 22.49 -7.93 25.77
N GLU A 259 21.42 -7.24 26.16
CA GLU A 259 20.05 -7.61 25.86
C GLU A 259 19.73 -7.47 24.35
N LEU A 260 20.22 -6.41 23.71
CA LEU A 260 20.08 -6.20 22.27
C LEU A 260 20.86 -7.24 21.47
N GLU A 261 22.03 -7.66 21.94
CA GLU A 261 22.77 -8.76 21.31
C GLU A 261 22.03 -10.09 21.46
N THR A 262 21.40 -10.33 22.61
CA THR A 262 20.52 -11.50 22.82
C THR A 262 19.30 -11.47 21.90
N ILE A 263 18.66 -10.30 21.73
CA ILE A 263 17.56 -10.10 20.78
C ILE A 263 18.05 -10.36 19.34
N ARG A 264 19.22 -9.83 18.97
CA ARG A 264 19.83 -10.03 17.64
C ARG A 264 20.05 -11.51 17.35
N LYS A 265 20.62 -12.26 18.27
CA LYS A 265 20.82 -13.70 18.15
C LYS A 265 19.49 -14.42 17.98
N THR A 266 18.49 -14.12 18.81
CA THR A 266 17.14 -14.69 18.70
C THR A 266 16.52 -14.41 17.31
N VAL A 267 16.71 -13.20 16.78
CA VAL A 267 16.24 -12.82 15.43
C VAL A 267 16.96 -13.61 14.36
N LEU A 268 18.28 -13.79 14.44
CA LEU A 268 19.06 -14.52 13.45
C LEU A 268 18.80 -16.03 13.48
N ASP A 269 18.49 -16.59 14.64
CA ASP A 269 18.18 -18.01 14.83
C ASP A 269 16.71 -18.36 14.57
N ALA A 270 15.84 -17.36 14.35
CA ALA A 270 14.43 -17.59 14.13
C ALA A 270 14.14 -18.31 12.80
N PRO A 271 13.15 -19.20 12.74
CA PRO A 271 12.78 -19.89 11.50
C PRO A 271 12.18 -18.94 10.45
N VAL A 272 11.51 -17.89 10.91
CA VAL A 272 10.92 -16.84 10.05
C VAL A 272 11.21 -15.47 10.63
N LEU A 273 11.66 -14.58 9.77
CA LEU A 273 11.90 -13.18 10.04
C LEU A 273 10.91 -12.30 9.26
N CYS A 274 10.09 -11.52 9.94
CA CYS A 274 9.22 -10.51 9.35
C CYS A 274 9.94 -9.17 9.32
N VAL A 275 10.09 -8.57 8.14
CA VAL A 275 10.83 -7.32 7.94
C VAL A 275 9.93 -6.25 7.32
N ASP A 276 10.02 -5.05 7.86
CA ASP A 276 9.37 -3.86 7.29
C ASP A 276 10.19 -2.62 7.62
N GLU A 277 9.91 -1.51 6.95
CA GLU A 277 10.60 -0.25 7.18
C GLU A 277 9.66 0.95 7.12
N THR A 278 9.97 1.94 7.95
CA THR A 278 9.18 3.17 7.99
C THR A 278 10.07 4.40 8.11
N PRO A 279 9.76 5.49 7.39
CA PRO A 279 10.45 6.75 7.61
C PRO A 279 10.00 7.38 8.94
N ILE A 280 10.98 7.92 9.69
CA ILE A 280 10.74 8.81 10.82
C ILE A 280 11.39 10.16 10.53
N LYS A 281 10.87 11.21 11.16
CA LYS A 281 11.43 12.56 11.03
C LYS A 281 12.41 12.86 12.16
N SER A 282 13.54 13.49 11.81
CA SER A 282 14.53 13.99 12.76
C SER A 282 15.07 15.35 12.33
N THR A 283 15.48 16.20 13.28
CA THR A 283 16.18 17.45 12.96
C THR A 283 17.66 17.24 12.65
N GLN A 284 18.20 16.06 12.92
CA GLN A 284 19.58 15.65 12.64
C GLN A 284 19.61 14.33 11.86
N ARG A 285 20.66 14.13 11.08
CA ARG A 285 21.00 12.84 10.46
C ARG A 285 22.52 12.63 10.48
N PRO A 286 23.02 11.38 10.52
CA PRO A 286 24.43 11.11 10.30
C PRO A 286 24.79 11.40 8.84
N MET A 287 26.00 11.93 8.61
CA MET A 287 26.62 11.99 7.28
C MET A 287 27.25 10.62 6.95
N ASP A 288 27.68 10.45 5.70
CA ASP A 288 28.15 9.16 5.14
C ASP A 288 29.31 8.51 5.93
N ASP A 289 30.10 9.30 6.66
CA ASP A 289 31.20 8.82 7.50
C ASP A 289 30.77 8.45 8.94
N ASN A 290 29.49 8.58 9.28
CA ASN A 290 28.89 8.34 10.60
C ASN A 290 29.52 9.14 11.77
N LYS A 291 30.45 10.08 11.50
CA LYS A 291 31.16 10.85 12.53
C LYS A 291 30.62 12.26 12.71
N THR A 292 30.05 12.82 11.67
CA THR A 292 29.44 14.15 11.68
C THR A 292 27.93 14.08 11.53
N LEU A 293 27.23 14.96 12.25
CA LEU A 293 25.78 15.10 12.17
C LEU A 293 25.44 16.36 11.37
N GLU A 294 24.54 16.22 10.41
CA GLU A 294 23.96 17.35 9.70
C GLU A 294 22.67 17.80 10.40
N GLU A 295 22.52 19.10 10.60
CA GLU A 295 21.32 19.70 11.17
C GLU A 295 20.39 20.27 10.09
N ALA A 296 19.10 20.02 10.22
CA ALA A 296 18.09 20.54 9.32
C ALA A 296 17.77 22.00 9.66
N LYS A 297 18.21 22.94 8.83
CA LYS A 297 17.86 24.37 8.97
C LYS A 297 16.38 24.58 8.62
N GLY A 298 15.50 24.54 9.65
CA GLY A 298 14.06 24.80 9.50
C GLY A 298 13.25 23.70 8.80
N LYS A 299 13.86 22.53 8.53
CA LYS A 299 13.22 21.34 7.95
C LYS A 299 13.53 20.11 8.80
N SER A 300 13.00 18.95 8.45
CA SER A 300 13.36 17.69 9.05
C SER A 300 13.89 16.72 7.99
N PHE A 301 14.82 15.88 8.36
CA PHE A 301 15.27 14.73 7.58
C PHE A 301 14.35 13.54 7.78
N ASN A 302 14.28 12.67 6.79
CA ASN A 302 13.72 11.33 6.94
C ASN A 302 14.86 10.37 7.28
N LEU A 303 14.78 9.76 8.46
CA LEU A 303 15.57 8.59 8.83
C LEU A 303 14.74 7.33 8.49
N CYS A 304 15.41 6.20 8.32
CA CYS A 304 14.75 4.91 8.09
C CYS A 304 14.85 4.07 9.37
N VAL A 305 13.70 3.68 9.92
CA VAL A 305 13.63 2.65 10.95
C VAL A 305 13.22 1.35 10.28
N ARG A 306 14.00 0.27 10.54
CA ARG A 306 13.63 -1.11 10.15
C ARG A 306 13.26 -1.91 11.38
N THR A 307 12.28 -2.78 11.20
CA THR A 307 11.93 -3.79 12.17
C THR A 307 12.33 -5.16 11.66
N TYR A 308 12.86 -5.94 12.57
CA TYR A 308 13.19 -7.34 12.42
C TYR A 308 12.41 -8.09 13.49
N SER A 309 11.26 -8.65 13.12
CA SER A 309 10.29 -9.20 14.06
C SER A 309 10.14 -10.70 13.87
N THR A 310 10.21 -11.43 14.97
CA THR A 310 9.97 -12.89 15.05
C THR A 310 8.77 -13.15 15.98
N VAL A 311 8.48 -14.40 16.31
CA VAL A 311 7.39 -14.74 17.25
C VAL A 311 7.66 -14.15 18.65
N ASP A 312 8.91 -14.14 19.12
CA ASP A 312 9.32 -13.86 20.50
C ASP A 312 10.33 -12.72 20.65
N ALA A 313 10.75 -12.08 19.55
CA ALA A 313 11.70 -10.98 19.58
C ALA A 313 11.39 -9.90 18.55
N VAL A 314 11.77 -8.66 18.87
CA VAL A 314 11.73 -7.52 17.96
C VAL A 314 13.03 -6.73 18.07
N LEU A 315 13.75 -6.60 16.97
CA LEU A 315 14.89 -5.70 16.86
C LEU A 315 14.50 -4.53 15.96
N LEU A 316 14.68 -3.33 16.44
CA LEU A 316 14.53 -2.08 15.68
C LEU A 316 15.90 -1.47 15.44
N THR A 317 16.13 -0.98 14.22
CA THR A 317 17.33 -0.22 13.87
C THR A 317 16.94 1.12 13.25
N VAL A 318 17.81 2.11 13.34
CA VAL A 318 17.61 3.41 12.70
C VAL A 318 18.88 3.85 11.99
N ASN A 319 18.74 4.31 10.74
CA ASN A 319 19.84 4.91 10.00
C ASN A 319 19.35 5.95 8.98
N ALA A 320 20.30 6.67 8.34
CA ALA A 320 19.98 7.69 7.35
C ALA A 320 19.50 7.12 6.02
N HIS A 321 19.84 5.86 5.72
CA HIS A 321 19.70 5.27 4.40
C HIS A 321 18.58 4.22 4.36
N LYS A 322 17.70 4.35 3.37
CA LYS A 322 16.64 3.38 3.06
C LYS A 322 17.09 2.29 2.08
N ASP A 323 18.25 2.44 1.47
CA ASP A 323 18.79 1.58 0.44
C ASP A 323 19.48 0.32 0.99
N ILE A 324 20.22 -0.39 0.11
CA ILE A 324 20.96 -1.60 0.48
C ILE A 324 22.08 -1.29 1.49
N ALA A 325 22.71 -0.12 1.40
CA ALA A 325 23.76 0.26 2.35
C ALA A 325 23.19 0.32 3.78
N GLY A 326 22.00 0.91 3.95
CA GLY A 326 21.31 0.91 5.23
C GLY A 326 20.93 -0.48 5.74
N ILE A 327 20.52 -1.41 4.85
CA ILE A 327 20.23 -2.81 5.22
C ILE A 327 21.52 -3.53 5.65
N MET A 328 22.61 -3.32 4.92
CA MET A 328 23.92 -3.91 5.25
C MET A 328 24.43 -3.42 6.61
N ALA A 329 24.23 -2.13 6.91
CA ALA A 329 24.64 -1.53 8.18
C ALA A 329 23.89 -2.09 9.43
N ASP A 330 22.71 -2.66 9.22
CA ASP A 330 21.94 -3.29 10.31
C ASP A 330 22.51 -4.66 10.74
N TYR A 331 23.33 -5.32 9.90
CA TYR A 331 23.93 -6.64 10.14
C TYR A 331 22.92 -7.73 10.53
N VAL A 332 21.70 -7.70 9.96
CA VAL A 332 20.65 -8.71 10.20
C VAL A 332 20.38 -9.49 8.92
N ILE A 333 19.78 -8.87 7.91
CA ILE A 333 19.40 -9.57 6.65
C ILE A 333 20.60 -10.21 5.95
N PRO A 334 21.79 -9.57 5.87
CA PRO A 334 22.96 -10.19 5.24
C PRO A 334 23.42 -11.50 5.89
N LEU A 335 23.07 -11.70 7.18
CA LEU A 335 23.44 -12.89 7.96
C LEU A 335 22.30 -13.89 8.11
N PHE A 336 21.07 -13.52 7.74
CA PHE A 336 19.89 -14.35 7.91
C PHE A 336 19.76 -15.36 6.76
N THR A 337 19.55 -16.64 7.09
CA THR A 337 19.61 -17.75 6.11
C THR A 337 18.32 -18.56 5.97
N ARG A 338 17.28 -18.24 6.74
CA ARG A 338 16.03 -19.01 6.74
C ARG A 338 14.94 -18.33 5.91
N ALA A 339 13.69 -18.29 6.33
CA ALA A 339 12.60 -17.65 5.59
C ALA A 339 12.38 -16.20 6.05
N MET A 340 12.38 -15.26 5.10
CA MET A 340 12.10 -13.84 5.37
C MET A 340 10.79 -13.43 4.73
N MET A 341 9.88 -12.84 5.51
CA MET A 341 8.62 -12.26 5.06
C MET A 341 8.75 -10.74 4.97
N HIS A 342 8.36 -10.16 3.83
CA HIS A 342 8.44 -8.72 3.61
C HIS A 342 7.37 -8.22 2.63
N ASP A 343 7.21 -6.89 2.54
CA ASP A 343 6.47 -6.25 1.48
C ASP A 343 7.26 -6.29 0.16
N HIS A 344 6.58 -6.02 -0.96
CA HIS A 344 7.23 -5.99 -2.28
C HIS A 344 8.20 -4.82 -2.42
N ASP A 345 9.34 -4.84 -1.73
CA ASP A 345 10.46 -3.96 -2.02
C ASP A 345 11.58 -4.76 -2.70
N LYS A 346 11.86 -4.41 -3.95
CA LYS A 346 12.81 -5.13 -4.83
C LYS A 346 14.22 -5.27 -4.25
N LYS A 347 14.61 -4.44 -3.28
CA LYS A 347 15.93 -4.52 -2.67
C LYS A 347 16.13 -5.77 -1.82
N TYR A 348 15.06 -6.30 -1.20
CA TYR A 348 15.15 -7.50 -0.37
C TYR A 348 15.48 -8.75 -1.19
N TYR A 349 14.99 -8.86 -2.44
CA TYR A 349 15.32 -9.99 -3.33
C TYR A 349 16.79 -10.09 -3.74
N LYS A 350 17.63 -9.10 -3.38
CA LYS A 350 19.07 -9.18 -3.60
C LYS A 350 19.80 -10.03 -2.56
N PHE A 351 19.15 -10.36 -1.45
CA PHE A 351 19.71 -11.20 -0.38
C PHE A 351 19.30 -12.66 -0.62
N LEU A 352 20.18 -13.41 -1.26
CA LEU A 352 19.90 -14.77 -1.76
C LEU A 352 20.11 -15.89 -0.75
N LEU A 353 20.58 -15.58 0.47
CA LEU A 353 20.86 -16.58 1.50
C LEU A 353 19.59 -17.08 2.20
N CYS A 354 18.47 -16.37 2.07
CA CYS A 354 17.20 -16.72 2.69
C CYS A 354 16.08 -16.89 1.66
N LYS A 355 15.09 -17.73 1.98
CA LYS A 355 13.85 -17.82 1.21
C LYS A 355 13.07 -16.50 1.37
N GLN A 356 12.48 -16.00 0.30
CA GLN A 356 11.76 -14.73 0.29
C GLN A 356 10.25 -14.98 0.20
N GLY A 357 9.49 -14.57 1.21
CA GLY A 357 8.04 -14.57 1.20
C GLY A 357 7.49 -13.14 1.04
N GLU A 358 6.46 -12.97 0.20
CA GLU A 358 5.75 -11.70 0.07
C GLU A 358 4.45 -11.68 0.88
N CYS A 359 4.14 -10.52 1.43
CA CYS A 359 2.90 -10.28 2.18
C CYS A 359 1.66 -10.33 1.28
N ASN A 360 0.86 -11.39 1.38
CA ASN A 360 -0.36 -11.54 0.59
C ASN A 360 -1.45 -10.53 0.95
N ALA A 361 -1.44 -9.94 2.15
CA ALA A 361 -2.38 -8.87 2.49
C ALA A 361 -2.21 -7.64 1.57
N HIS A 362 -0.99 -7.30 1.18
CA HIS A 362 -0.72 -6.23 0.23
C HIS A 362 -1.18 -6.60 -1.18
N ILE A 363 -0.97 -7.84 -1.61
CA ILE A 363 -1.44 -8.34 -2.91
C ILE A 363 -2.96 -8.26 -3.00
N ILE A 364 -3.67 -8.73 -1.98
CA ILE A 364 -5.13 -8.68 -1.91
C ILE A 364 -5.62 -7.22 -1.99
N ARG A 365 -4.99 -6.28 -1.31
CA ARG A 365 -5.34 -4.86 -1.41
C ARG A 365 -5.18 -4.31 -2.83
N TYR A 366 -4.10 -4.68 -3.52
CA TYR A 366 -3.88 -4.27 -4.92
C TYR A 366 -4.91 -4.90 -5.86
N LEU A 367 -5.26 -6.18 -5.67
CA LEU A 367 -6.29 -6.86 -6.44
C LEU A 367 -7.67 -6.23 -6.25
N ILE A 368 -8.04 -5.93 -5.00
CA ILE A 368 -9.30 -5.22 -4.69
C ILE A 368 -9.32 -3.84 -5.35
N GLY A 369 -8.23 -3.08 -5.23
CA GLY A 369 -8.12 -1.76 -5.87
C GLY A 369 -8.23 -1.83 -7.39
N LEU A 370 -7.65 -2.84 -8.01
CA LEU A 370 -7.73 -3.07 -9.45
C LEU A 370 -9.15 -3.46 -9.87
N TYR A 371 -9.81 -4.37 -9.14
CA TYR A 371 -11.21 -4.72 -9.39
C TYR A 371 -12.15 -3.51 -9.29
N GLU A 372 -11.94 -2.63 -8.31
CA GLU A 372 -12.74 -1.40 -8.17
C GLU A 372 -12.60 -0.48 -9.40
N LEU A 373 -11.44 -0.50 -10.08
CA LEU A 373 -11.13 0.30 -11.27
C LEU A 373 -11.64 -0.32 -12.56
N THR A 374 -11.34 -1.60 -12.78
CA THR A 374 -11.51 -2.26 -14.09
C THR A 374 -12.80 -3.06 -14.17
N LYS A 375 -13.31 -3.55 -13.06
CA LYS A 375 -14.39 -4.56 -12.97
C LYS A 375 -14.05 -5.88 -13.67
N HIS A 376 -12.78 -6.14 -13.98
CA HIS A 376 -12.32 -7.42 -14.50
C HIS A 376 -12.53 -8.54 -13.48
N GLY A 377 -12.79 -9.76 -13.94
CA GLY A 377 -13.12 -10.89 -13.07
C GLY A 377 -11.90 -11.55 -12.43
N TRP A 378 -10.74 -11.48 -13.08
CA TRP A 378 -9.53 -12.17 -12.60
C TRP A 378 -9.03 -11.72 -11.21
N PRO A 379 -9.11 -10.41 -10.81
CA PRO A 379 -8.64 -10.02 -9.49
C PRO A 379 -9.42 -10.66 -8.35
N THR A 380 -10.74 -10.78 -8.49
CA THR A 380 -11.59 -11.45 -7.49
C THR A 380 -11.30 -12.93 -7.39
N LYS A 381 -11.14 -13.62 -8.54
CA LYS A 381 -10.75 -15.03 -8.58
C LYS A 381 -9.40 -15.27 -7.91
N MET A 382 -8.42 -14.39 -8.11
CA MET A 382 -7.11 -14.49 -7.45
C MET A 382 -7.22 -14.29 -5.93
N VAL A 383 -8.03 -13.35 -5.47
CA VAL A 383 -8.30 -13.16 -4.03
C VAL A 383 -8.95 -14.40 -3.43
N GLU A 384 -9.97 -14.96 -4.09
CA GLU A 384 -10.65 -16.19 -3.66
C GLU A 384 -9.68 -17.36 -3.56
N LEU A 385 -8.82 -17.55 -4.58
CA LEU A 385 -7.81 -18.60 -4.60
C LEU A 385 -6.81 -18.46 -3.44
N LEU A 386 -6.27 -17.27 -3.20
CA LEU A 386 -5.32 -17.03 -2.10
C LEU A 386 -5.96 -17.27 -0.72
N LEU A 387 -7.23 -16.91 -0.53
CA LEU A 387 -7.96 -17.16 0.72
C LEU A 387 -8.32 -18.64 0.90
N GLU A 388 -8.66 -19.36 -0.19
CA GLU A 388 -8.88 -20.81 -0.17
C GLU A 388 -7.61 -21.56 0.23
N MET A 389 -6.46 -21.18 -0.33
CA MET A 389 -5.15 -21.74 0.05
C MET A 389 -4.84 -21.49 1.53
N LEU A 390 -5.17 -20.30 2.05
CA LEU A 390 -4.97 -19.96 3.46
C LEU A 390 -5.87 -20.83 4.35
N GLU A 391 -7.15 -20.97 4.01
CA GLU A 391 -8.09 -21.82 4.75
C GLU A 391 -7.66 -23.29 4.76
N HIS A 392 -7.15 -23.79 3.63
CA HIS A 392 -6.58 -25.15 3.53
C HIS A 392 -5.40 -25.32 4.49
N LYS A 393 -4.42 -24.40 4.43
CA LYS A 393 -3.28 -24.39 5.35
C LYS A 393 -3.71 -24.36 6.82
N GLU A 394 -4.68 -23.50 7.20
CA GLU A 394 -5.16 -23.41 8.58
C GLU A 394 -5.81 -24.70 9.05
N ASN A 395 -6.57 -25.37 8.17
CA ASN A 395 -7.16 -26.68 8.44
C ASN A 395 -6.10 -27.77 8.60
N ASP A 396 -5.08 -27.78 7.75
CA ASP A 396 -3.96 -28.72 7.83
C ASP A 396 -3.19 -28.57 9.14
N ILE A 397 -2.88 -27.33 9.53
CA ILE A 397 -2.23 -27.05 10.83
C ILE A 397 -3.11 -27.50 12.00
N ALA A 398 -4.42 -27.29 11.94
CA ALA A 398 -5.35 -27.77 12.96
C ALA A 398 -5.37 -29.28 13.06
N ASN A 399 -5.10 -29.98 11.95
CA ASN A 399 -4.94 -31.45 11.88
C ASN A 399 -3.49 -31.92 12.10
N GLN A 400 -2.61 -31.02 12.60
CA GLN A 400 -1.19 -31.29 12.90
C GLN A 400 -0.33 -31.68 11.68
N LEU A 401 -0.76 -31.30 10.47
CA LEU A 401 0.04 -31.42 9.26
C LEU A 401 1.04 -30.27 9.18
N THR A 402 2.21 -30.55 8.62
CA THR A 402 3.32 -29.58 8.50
C THR A 402 3.54 -29.07 7.08
N SER A 403 2.86 -29.69 6.09
CA SER A 403 2.96 -29.32 4.68
C SER A 403 1.68 -29.71 3.95
N MET A 404 1.39 -29.00 2.88
CA MET A 404 0.27 -29.30 1.99
C MET A 404 0.58 -30.51 1.10
N ASP A 405 -0.45 -31.30 0.78
CA ASP A 405 -0.35 -32.41 -0.16
C ASP A 405 0.11 -31.95 -1.55
N ALA A 406 0.99 -32.75 -2.18
CA ALA A 406 1.59 -32.41 -3.48
C ALA A 406 0.55 -32.26 -4.61
N GLN A 407 -0.53 -33.06 -4.58
CA GLN A 407 -1.61 -32.96 -5.57
C GLN A 407 -2.40 -31.64 -5.40
N ALA A 408 -2.67 -31.26 -4.16
CA ALA A 408 -3.32 -29.98 -3.85
C ALA A 408 -2.45 -28.80 -4.28
N LEU A 409 -1.14 -28.84 -4.01
CA LEU A 409 -0.18 -27.83 -4.44
C LEU A 409 -0.16 -27.67 -5.98
N SER A 410 -0.13 -28.79 -6.72
CA SER A 410 -0.18 -28.77 -8.18
C SER A 410 -1.48 -28.12 -8.68
N ASN A 411 -2.62 -28.55 -8.15
CA ASN A 411 -3.93 -27.99 -8.51
C ASN A 411 -4.01 -26.48 -8.26
N TYR A 412 -3.54 -26.01 -7.12
CA TYR A 412 -3.50 -24.58 -6.81
C TYR A 412 -2.55 -23.82 -7.73
N SER A 413 -1.41 -24.41 -8.07
CA SER A 413 -0.46 -23.81 -9.01
C SER A 413 -1.06 -23.65 -10.40
N ASP A 414 -1.74 -24.68 -10.91
CA ASP A 414 -2.39 -24.64 -12.23
C ASP A 414 -3.51 -23.60 -12.27
N ARG A 415 -4.38 -23.58 -11.25
CA ARG A 415 -5.44 -22.57 -11.10
C ARG A 415 -4.89 -21.14 -11.03
N TYR A 416 -3.75 -20.94 -10.36
CA TYR A 416 -3.08 -19.65 -10.29
C TYR A 416 -2.65 -19.18 -11.69
N ASP A 417 -2.05 -20.05 -12.49
CA ASP A 417 -1.60 -19.75 -13.85
C ASP A 417 -2.77 -19.51 -14.82
N ASP A 418 -3.86 -20.26 -14.67
CA ASP A 418 -5.10 -20.03 -15.43
C ASP A 418 -5.69 -18.63 -15.15
N ILE A 419 -5.69 -18.20 -13.88
CA ILE A 419 -6.17 -16.87 -13.50
C ILE A 419 -5.26 -15.78 -14.08
N LEU A 420 -3.94 -15.96 -14.10
CA LEU A 420 -3.02 -15.02 -14.75
C LEU A 420 -3.26 -14.93 -16.26
N THR A 421 -3.53 -16.05 -16.91
CA THR A 421 -3.84 -16.10 -18.34
C THR A 421 -5.16 -15.38 -18.64
N LEU A 422 -6.18 -15.59 -17.82
CA LEU A 422 -7.44 -14.83 -17.89
C LEU A 422 -7.18 -13.33 -17.72
N GLY A 423 -6.36 -12.96 -16.72
CA GLY A 423 -6.03 -11.57 -16.46
C GLY A 423 -5.32 -10.88 -17.63
N LYS A 424 -4.38 -11.56 -18.28
CA LYS A 424 -3.72 -11.05 -19.49
C LYS A 424 -4.71 -10.80 -20.63
N THR A 425 -5.72 -11.67 -20.77
CA THR A 425 -6.78 -11.53 -21.78
C THR A 425 -7.72 -10.37 -21.45
N GLU A 426 -8.20 -10.28 -20.20
CA GLU A 426 -9.07 -9.19 -19.76
C GLU A 426 -8.37 -7.83 -19.86
N ALA A 427 -7.08 -7.73 -19.48
CA ALA A 427 -6.31 -6.51 -19.58
C ALA A 427 -6.14 -5.98 -21.01
N GLN A 428 -6.21 -6.86 -22.03
CA GLN A 428 -6.17 -6.47 -23.43
C GLN A 428 -7.43 -5.75 -23.91
N THR A 429 -8.54 -5.85 -23.19
CA THR A 429 -9.78 -5.13 -23.51
C THR A 429 -9.68 -3.63 -23.29
N LEU A 430 -8.73 -3.18 -22.47
CA LEU A 430 -8.46 -1.77 -22.23
C LEU A 430 -7.58 -1.18 -23.35
N SER A 431 -7.76 0.11 -23.64
CA SER A 431 -6.94 0.84 -24.62
C SER A 431 -5.44 0.72 -24.30
N GLU A 432 -4.59 0.59 -25.33
CA GLU A 432 -3.14 0.52 -25.15
C GLU A 432 -2.51 1.77 -24.51
N LYS A 433 -3.17 2.91 -24.68
CA LYS A 433 -2.74 4.18 -24.09
C LYS A 433 -3.18 4.33 -22.63
N SER A 434 -4.03 3.43 -22.12
CA SER A 434 -4.56 3.49 -20.77
C SER A 434 -3.47 3.21 -19.72
N SER A 435 -3.34 4.10 -18.74
CA SER A 435 -2.48 3.90 -17.57
C SER A 435 -2.98 2.77 -16.68
N ILE A 436 -4.29 2.54 -16.62
CA ILE A 436 -4.91 1.44 -15.88
C ILE A 436 -4.47 0.09 -16.46
N ARG A 437 -4.48 -0.06 -17.79
CA ARG A 437 -3.96 -1.24 -18.48
C ARG A 437 -2.50 -1.50 -18.11
N LYS A 438 -1.67 -0.46 -18.09
CA LYS A 438 -0.27 -0.58 -17.69
C LYS A 438 -0.10 -1.04 -16.26
N ASP A 439 -0.89 -0.50 -15.33
CA ASP A 439 -0.84 -0.88 -13.92
C ASP A 439 -1.31 -2.33 -13.72
N GLU A 440 -2.34 -2.75 -14.46
CA GLU A 440 -2.83 -4.13 -14.48
C GLU A 440 -1.77 -5.12 -15.00
N PHE A 441 -1.12 -4.82 -16.13
CA PHE A 441 -0.01 -5.64 -16.64
C PHE A 441 1.19 -5.67 -15.69
N ASN A 442 1.49 -4.57 -15.01
CA ASN A 442 2.55 -4.54 -13.99
C ASN A 442 2.22 -5.48 -12.82
N LEU A 443 0.96 -5.52 -12.36
CA LEU A 443 0.53 -6.43 -11.30
C LEU A 443 0.56 -7.89 -11.77
N LEU A 444 0.05 -8.19 -12.96
CA LEU A 444 0.11 -9.53 -13.56
C LEU A 444 1.56 -10.02 -13.70
N SER A 445 2.45 -9.19 -14.22
CA SER A 445 3.88 -9.52 -14.36
C SER A 445 4.57 -9.74 -13.01
N ARG A 446 4.17 -8.98 -11.98
CA ARG A 446 4.64 -9.19 -10.61
C ARG A 446 4.18 -10.54 -10.07
N LEU A 447 2.90 -10.86 -10.19
CA LEU A 447 2.31 -12.10 -9.72
C LEU A 447 2.95 -13.32 -10.42
N GLU A 448 3.20 -13.23 -11.72
CA GLU A 448 3.89 -14.27 -12.48
C GLU A 448 5.35 -14.45 -12.05
N LYS A 449 6.10 -13.34 -12.00
CA LYS A 449 7.54 -13.37 -11.69
C LYS A 449 7.85 -13.84 -10.27
N TYR A 450 7.00 -13.49 -9.31
CA TYR A 450 7.21 -13.75 -7.88
C TYR A 450 6.20 -14.76 -7.32
N LYS A 451 5.67 -15.64 -8.18
CA LYS A 451 4.70 -16.68 -7.82
C LYS A 451 5.15 -17.51 -6.61
N GLU A 452 6.38 -18.01 -6.65
CA GLU A 452 6.94 -18.82 -5.56
C GLU A 452 7.05 -18.04 -4.24
N ASN A 453 7.32 -16.73 -4.32
CA ASN A 453 7.39 -15.87 -3.15
C ASN A 453 6.01 -15.61 -2.54
N HIS A 454 4.99 -15.41 -3.38
CA HIS A 454 3.60 -15.25 -2.93
C HIS A 454 3.04 -16.54 -2.33
N LEU A 455 3.43 -17.68 -2.88
CA LEU A 455 2.95 -18.99 -2.47
C LEU A 455 3.86 -19.68 -1.43
N LEU A 456 4.93 -19.00 -0.96
CA LEU A 456 5.85 -19.61 0.01
C LEU A 456 5.12 -20.12 1.27
N PHE A 457 4.03 -19.47 1.68
CA PHE A 457 3.23 -19.84 2.85
C PHE A 457 2.50 -21.19 2.72
N VAL A 458 2.27 -21.71 1.51
CA VAL A 458 1.71 -23.04 1.27
C VAL A 458 2.79 -24.11 1.07
N TYR A 459 3.97 -23.71 0.61
CA TYR A 459 5.12 -24.60 0.48
C TYR A 459 5.81 -24.87 1.84
N ASP A 460 5.71 -23.90 2.76
CA ASP A 460 6.34 -23.97 4.07
C ASP A 460 5.38 -23.36 5.11
N TYR A 461 4.75 -24.22 5.92
CA TYR A 461 3.69 -23.81 6.86
C TYR A 461 4.18 -22.92 8.00
N ILE A 462 5.49 -22.85 8.25
CA ILE A 462 6.09 -21.92 9.20
C ILE A 462 5.96 -20.48 8.69
N VAL A 463 5.97 -20.26 7.36
CA VAL A 463 5.90 -18.92 6.77
C VAL A 463 4.48 -18.35 6.88
N PRO A 464 4.28 -17.18 7.49
CA PRO A 464 2.95 -16.59 7.64
C PRO A 464 2.40 -16.10 6.29
N PHE A 465 1.07 -15.98 6.19
CA PHE A 465 0.39 -15.41 5.03
C PHE A 465 0.63 -13.91 4.87
N THR A 466 0.87 -13.21 5.97
CA THR A 466 1.00 -11.75 6.02
C THR A 466 2.21 -11.30 6.83
N ASN A 467 2.69 -10.08 6.56
CA ASN A 467 3.76 -9.43 7.31
C ASN A 467 3.25 -8.65 8.55
N ASN A 468 2.09 -9.02 9.11
CA ASN A 468 1.45 -8.28 10.19
C ASN A 468 2.31 -8.15 11.47
N GLU A 469 3.23 -9.09 11.72
CA GLU A 469 4.15 -9.04 12.86
C GLU A 469 5.07 -7.82 12.78
N ALA A 470 5.65 -7.57 11.62
CA ALA A 470 6.47 -6.38 11.40
C ALA A 470 5.63 -5.09 11.44
N GLU A 471 4.44 -5.09 10.80
CA GLU A 471 3.54 -3.93 10.80
C GLU A 471 3.11 -3.52 12.21
N ARG A 472 2.83 -4.48 13.10
CA ARG A 472 2.45 -4.23 14.50
C ARG A 472 3.56 -3.53 15.27
N SER A 473 4.82 -3.89 15.03
CA SER A 473 5.98 -3.28 15.69
C SER A 473 6.12 -1.78 15.37
N PHE A 474 5.57 -1.32 14.24
CA PHE A 474 5.58 0.08 13.85
C PHE A 474 4.44 0.93 14.39
N ARG A 475 3.43 0.36 15.02
CA ARG A 475 2.29 1.14 15.54
C ARG A 475 2.74 2.19 16.54
N TRP A 476 3.67 1.83 17.41
CA TRP A 476 4.30 2.75 18.37
C TRP A 476 4.94 3.95 17.64
N ILE A 477 5.79 3.71 16.65
CA ILE A 477 6.50 4.76 15.89
C ILE A 477 5.49 5.72 15.20
N LYS A 478 4.44 5.17 14.59
CA LYS A 478 3.41 5.99 13.93
C LYS A 478 2.65 6.85 14.93
N THR A 479 2.39 6.33 16.12
CA THR A 479 1.73 7.10 17.19
C THR A 479 2.67 8.15 17.75
N GLN A 480 3.94 7.83 17.98
CA GLN A 480 4.95 8.77 18.43
C GLN A 480 5.08 9.97 17.47
N GLN A 481 5.13 9.73 16.14
CA GLN A 481 5.19 10.80 15.16
C GLN A 481 3.97 11.71 15.20
N LYS A 482 2.78 11.18 15.50
CA LYS A 482 1.57 11.99 15.67
C LYS A 482 1.59 12.84 16.94
N VAL A 483 2.20 12.33 18.01
CA VAL A 483 2.29 13.02 19.31
C VAL A 483 3.41 14.05 19.33
N SER A 484 4.61 13.67 18.89
CA SER A 484 5.83 14.49 19.02
C SER A 484 6.31 15.15 17.72
N GLY A 485 5.79 14.74 16.56
CA GLY A 485 6.14 15.26 15.24
C GLY A 485 7.48 14.73 14.71
N CYS A 486 8.58 14.92 15.41
CA CYS A 486 9.92 14.47 15.02
C CYS A 486 10.84 14.27 16.22
N HIS A 487 11.89 13.48 16.04
CA HIS A 487 13.02 13.43 16.98
C HIS A 487 13.86 14.72 16.88
N ARG A 488 14.32 15.22 18.04
CA ARG A 488 15.15 16.43 18.11
C ARG A 488 16.62 16.17 17.81
N SER A 489 17.05 14.91 17.91
CA SER A 489 18.41 14.48 17.60
C SER A 489 18.40 13.09 16.97
N TYR A 490 19.47 12.74 16.27
CA TYR A 490 19.71 11.37 15.80
C TYR A 490 19.88 10.43 17.00
N HIS A 491 20.67 10.84 18.01
CA HIS A 491 20.84 10.09 19.26
C HIS A 491 19.49 9.77 19.94
N GLY A 492 18.57 10.75 20.03
CA GLY A 492 17.24 10.48 20.60
C GLY A 492 16.42 9.48 19.81
N ALA A 493 16.62 9.37 18.47
CA ALA A 493 16.01 8.33 17.68
C ALA A 493 16.64 6.95 17.96
N GLU A 494 17.97 6.88 18.11
CA GLU A 494 18.69 5.65 18.48
C GLU A 494 18.26 5.14 19.86
N VAL A 495 18.25 5.99 20.87
CA VAL A 495 17.78 5.67 22.22
C VAL A 495 16.36 5.10 22.17
N SER A 496 15.48 5.73 21.41
CA SER A 496 14.09 5.29 21.27
C SER A 496 13.98 3.90 20.66
N VAL A 497 14.67 3.59 19.56
CA VAL A 497 14.57 2.28 18.90
C VAL A 497 15.23 1.18 19.74
N ARG A 498 16.31 1.48 20.48
CA ARG A 498 16.98 0.54 21.38
C ARG A 498 16.05 0.13 22.53
N ILE A 499 15.47 1.11 23.23
CA ILE A 499 14.53 0.86 24.34
C ILE A 499 13.30 0.12 23.84
N MET A 500 12.76 0.53 22.68
CA MET A 500 11.56 -0.12 22.15
C MET A 500 11.82 -1.53 21.63
N SER A 501 13.01 -1.86 21.13
CA SER A 501 13.41 -3.23 20.83
C SER A 501 13.28 -4.13 22.07
N PHE A 502 13.78 -3.65 23.20
CA PHE A 502 13.69 -4.35 24.47
C PHE A 502 12.24 -4.46 24.97
N ILE A 503 11.50 -3.36 25.04
CA ILE A 503 10.10 -3.32 25.50
C ILE A 503 9.21 -4.25 24.65
N LEU A 504 9.32 -4.18 23.31
CA LEU A 504 8.52 -5.02 22.42
C LEU A 504 8.86 -6.51 22.56
N THR A 505 10.14 -6.82 22.83
CA THR A 505 10.58 -8.20 23.09
C THR A 505 10.05 -8.70 24.43
N LEU A 506 10.15 -7.90 25.51
CA LEU A 506 9.54 -8.23 26.81
C LEU A 506 8.06 -8.56 26.66
N ARG A 507 7.32 -7.72 25.92
CA ARG A 507 5.89 -7.90 25.66
C ARG A 507 5.59 -9.21 24.93
N LYS A 508 6.38 -9.58 23.92
CA LYS A 508 6.23 -10.85 23.21
C LYS A 508 6.46 -12.05 24.12
N ARG A 509 7.38 -11.93 25.06
CA ARG A 509 7.70 -12.98 26.05
C ARG A 509 6.79 -12.95 27.28
N GLY A 510 5.81 -12.06 27.34
CA GLY A 510 4.89 -11.93 28.47
C GLY A 510 5.54 -11.43 29.75
N ILE A 511 6.72 -10.78 29.65
CA ILE A 511 7.44 -10.22 30.78
C ILE A 511 6.94 -8.81 31.05
N PRO A 512 6.54 -8.47 32.31
CA PRO A 512 6.10 -7.11 32.65
C PRO A 512 7.23 -6.09 32.40
N ILE A 513 6.90 -5.02 31.66
CA ILE A 513 7.88 -4.01 31.21
C ILE A 513 8.59 -3.36 32.41
N PHE A 514 7.79 -2.96 33.41
CA PHE A 514 8.32 -2.33 34.63
C PHE A 514 9.37 -3.21 35.32
N GLU A 515 9.10 -4.50 35.51
CA GLU A 515 10.05 -5.46 36.09
C GLU A 515 11.25 -5.67 35.17
N GLY A 516 11.06 -5.77 33.85
CA GLY A 516 12.17 -5.88 32.90
C GLY A 516 13.17 -4.71 33.02
N ILE A 517 12.66 -3.48 33.08
CA ILE A 517 13.51 -2.29 33.24
C ILE A 517 14.19 -2.29 34.60
N LYS A 518 13.54 -2.72 35.68
CA LYS A 518 14.17 -2.83 37.02
C LYS A 518 15.31 -3.85 37.05
N HIS A 519 15.12 -5.01 36.41
CA HIS A 519 16.18 -6.01 36.29
C HIS A 519 17.38 -5.47 35.53
N LEU A 520 17.13 -4.74 34.42
CA LEU A 520 18.21 -4.09 33.67
C LEU A 520 18.98 -3.08 34.51
N LEU A 521 18.30 -2.23 35.31
CA LEU A 521 18.90 -1.27 36.23
C LEU A 521 19.66 -1.95 37.39
N ALA A 522 19.33 -3.19 37.71
CA ALA A 522 20.05 -4.02 38.69
C ALA A 522 21.21 -4.82 38.04
N HIS A 523 21.54 -4.57 36.77
CA HIS A 523 22.51 -5.33 35.97
C HIS A 523 22.25 -6.85 35.96
N GLN A 524 20.97 -7.22 35.94
CA GLN A 524 20.52 -8.60 35.87
C GLN A 524 19.94 -8.89 34.49
N PRO A 525 20.56 -9.74 33.66
CA PRO A 525 20.01 -10.09 32.35
C PRO A 525 18.68 -10.81 32.53
N ILE A 526 17.69 -10.43 31.71
CA ILE A 526 16.33 -10.98 31.77
C ILE A 526 15.96 -11.78 30.53
N LEU A 527 16.51 -11.44 29.37
CA LEU A 527 16.21 -12.12 28.12
C LEU A 527 17.08 -13.36 27.88
N ALA A 528 18.21 -13.49 28.56
CA ALA A 528 19.12 -14.63 28.42
C ALA A 528 18.67 -15.90 29.19
N LYS A 529 17.59 -15.77 29.98
CA LYS A 529 17.04 -16.90 30.76
C LYS A 529 15.95 -17.63 29.96
N ASN A 530 16.37 -18.47 29.03
CA ASN A 530 15.52 -19.58 28.52
C ASN A 530 16.41 -20.74 28.11
#